data_5857e609fbf187aed8fe4938308bdeab
#
_entry.id   5857e609fbf187aed8fe4938308bdeab
#
_cell.length_a   1.000
_cell.length_b   1.000
_cell.length_c   1.000
_cell.angle_alpha   90.00
_cell.angle_beta   90.00
_cell.angle_gamma   90.00
#
_symmetry.space_group_name_H-M   'P 1'
#
loop_
_entity.id
_entity.type
_entity.pdbx_description
1 polymer ?
#
loop_
_entity_poly.entity_id
_entity_poly.type
_entity_poly.pdbx_seq_one_letter_code
_entity_poly.pdbx_strand_id
1 'polypeptide(L)'
;MRRNAVRLLAAVLFALVGCLAGPGTAAHAAVPDSPAVTYTNPIAEKRADPHIFKHTDGYYYFTATVPEYDRIVLRRATTIQGLSTAPETTIWTKHASGVMGNHIWAPEIHYIDGKWYVYFAAGSTSDQWAIRMYVLEGTGANPLTATWAEKGQIKTTWESFSLDATTFVVGGVRYLAWAQRNPAENNNTSLFIAKMANPWTLTGTPAEISQPTLSWETVGYKVNEGPAVIEHGGKVFMTYSASATDANYCLGMLTASSTADLTSPASWTKGSQPVFRTSEATSQYGPGHNSFTVSEDGKSDVLVYHDRSYKDITGDPLNDPNRRTRVQKVYWKADGTPDFGIPVADGVTPQRFSSYNFADRFIRHFDYRGRIDANVSPLADSQFRAVTGLAGSGTVSLESANFPGYYLRSNASFEIRLEKNDGTAQFASDATFSKRAGLSDSAGVSYESYGSPGRYVRHFNYLLYVQTPTTATDRADATFYAQ
;
A
#
# COMPACT_ATOMS: atom_id res chain seq x y z
N MET A 1 46.59 34.87 69.58
CA MET A 1 47.14 35.18 68.24
C MET A 1 45.93 35.48 67.34
N ARG A 2 45.88 36.72 66.92
CA ARG A 2 44.74 37.26 66.12
C ARG A 2 44.93 36.89 64.63
N ARG A 3 43.83 36.51 63.92
CA ARG A 3 43.78 36.68 62.45
C ARG A 3 42.34 37.14 62.06
N ASN A 4 42.37 38.31 61.45
CA ASN A 4 41.18 39.02 60.92
C ASN A 4 40.59 38.30 59.71
N ALA A 5 39.27 38.24 59.63
CA ALA A 5 38.54 37.90 58.46
C ALA A 5 37.89 39.18 57.83
N VAL A 6 38.30 39.49 56.65
CA VAL A 6 37.75 40.62 55.83
C VAL A 6 36.54 40.07 55.09
N ARG A 7 35.39 40.70 55.27
CA ARG A 7 34.18 40.44 54.49
C ARG A 7 34.17 41.32 53.22
N LEU A 8 34.21 40.68 52.05
CA LEU A 8 33.93 41.34 50.78
C LEU A 8 32.41 41.28 50.52
N LEU A 9 31.79 42.49 50.39
CA LEU A 9 30.43 42.60 49.81
C LEU A 9 30.57 42.58 48.29
N ALA A 10 29.94 41.61 47.63
CA ALA A 10 29.75 41.61 46.17
C ALA A 10 28.34 42.16 45.87
N ALA A 11 28.28 43.30 45.23
CA ALA A 11 27.05 43.86 44.68
C ALA A 11 26.67 43.12 43.37
N VAL A 12 25.51 42.48 43.33
CA VAL A 12 24.99 41.87 42.11
C VAL A 12 24.17 42.90 41.38
N LEU A 13 24.66 43.35 40.23
CA LEU A 13 23.95 44.18 39.26
C LEU A 13 23.03 43.23 38.42
N PHE A 14 21.73 43.31 38.55
CA PHE A 14 20.75 42.69 37.62
C PHE A 14 20.66 43.56 36.39
N ALA A 15 21.24 43.10 35.27
CA ALA A 15 20.99 43.61 33.93
C ALA A 15 19.72 42.95 33.39
N LEU A 16 18.62 43.67 33.28
CA LEU A 16 17.45 43.27 32.49
C LEU A 16 17.87 43.27 31.00
N VAL A 17 18.12 42.09 30.43
CA VAL A 17 18.17 41.89 28.99
C VAL A 17 16.74 41.67 28.51
N GLY A 18 16.13 42.73 27.97
CA GLY A 18 14.86 42.61 27.25
C GLY A 18 15.09 41.82 25.95
N CYS A 19 14.66 40.57 25.92
CA CYS A 19 14.51 39.82 24.66
C CYS A 19 13.41 40.46 23.82
N LEU A 20 13.80 41.30 22.85
CA LEU A 20 12.96 41.59 21.71
C LEU A 20 12.82 40.30 20.89
N ALA A 21 11.70 39.57 21.05
CA ALA A 21 11.32 38.51 20.15
C ALA A 21 11.08 39.15 18.77
N GLY A 22 12.05 39.04 17.88
CA GLY A 22 11.85 39.32 16.45
C GLY A 22 10.76 38.38 15.90
N PRO A 23 10.07 38.79 14.82
CA PRO A 23 9.10 37.90 14.20
C PRO A 23 9.82 36.61 13.83
N GLY A 24 9.42 35.52 14.47
CA GLY A 24 9.90 34.18 14.15
C GLY A 24 9.68 33.92 12.66
N THR A 25 10.75 33.68 11.93
CA THR A 25 10.64 33.17 10.56
C THR A 25 9.88 31.86 10.68
N ALA A 26 8.65 31.82 10.18
CA ALA A 26 7.90 30.57 10.07
C ALA A 26 8.78 29.58 9.32
N ALA A 27 9.14 28.49 9.98
CA ALA A 27 9.86 27.42 9.32
C ALA A 27 9.01 26.95 8.14
N HIS A 28 9.50 27.17 6.93
CA HIS A 28 8.84 26.66 5.72
C HIS A 28 8.84 25.16 5.82
N ALA A 29 7.70 24.52 5.55
CA ALA A 29 7.63 23.08 5.48
C ALA A 29 8.62 22.59 4.42
N ALA A 30 9.44 21.63 4.79
CA ALA A 30 10.27 20.92 3.81
C ALA A 30 9.38 20.23 2.78
N VAL A 31 9.85 20.13 1.53
CA VAL A 31 9.21 19.28 0.52
C VAL A 31 9.02 17.90 1.13
N PRO A 32 7.83 17.29 1.02
CA PRO A 32 7.58 15.99 1.64
C PRO A 32 8.59 14.94 1.20
N ASP A 33 9.09 14.14 2.14
CA ASP A 33 10.00 13.02 1.85
C ASP A 33 9.33 11.94 1.00
N SER A 34 8.00 11.93 0.97
CA SER A 34 7.16 10.97 0.27
C SER A 34 6.45 11.64 -0.92
N PRO A 35 7.03 11.61 -2.12
CA PRO A 35 6.49 12.26 -3.30
C PRO A 35 5.16 11.64 -3.75
N ALA A 36 4.46 12.35 -4.64
CA ALA A 36 3.26 11.85 -5.28
C ALA A 36 3.58 10.60 -6.12
N VAL A 37 2.84 9.52 -5.86
CA VAL A 37 2.87 8.29 -6.63
C VAL A 37 1.48 8.05 -7.19
N THR A 38 1.37 7.92 -8.51
CA THR A 38 0.10 7.60 -9.19
C THR A 38 0.29 6.51 -10.21
N TYR A 39 -0.67 5.60 -10.23
CA TYR A 39 -0.77 4.50 -11.18
C TYR A 39 -2.17 4.46 -11.77
N THR A 40 -2.35 3.76 -12.85
CA THR A 40 -3.67 3.49 -13.45
C THR A 40 -4.02 2.03 -13.21
N ASN A 41 -5.06 1.79 -12.43
CA ASN A 41 -5.59 0.46 -12.12
C ASN A 41 -6.68 0.02 -13.10
N PRO A 42 -6.80 -1.29 -13.38
CA PRO A 42 -5.93 -2.37 -12.92
C PRO A 42 -4.60 -2.41 -13.68
N ILE A 43 -3.55 -2.96 -13.03
CA ILE A 43 -2.24 -3.22 -13.66
C ILE A 43 -2.33 -4.42 -14.59
N ALA A 44 -3.07 -5.46 -14.19
CA ALA A 44 -3.28 -6.64 -15.02
C ALA A 44 -4.65 -7.26 -14.77
N GLU A 45 -5.35 -7.57 -15.85
CA GLU A 45 -6.58 -8.35 -15.81
C GLU A 45 -6.24 -9.85 -15.66
N LYS A 46 -7.13 -10.60 -14.98
CA LYS A 46 -7.04 -12.04 -14.84
C LYS A 46 -5.67 -12.51 -14.29
N ARG A 47 -5.18 -11.80 -13.28
CA ARG A 47 -3.95 -12.11 -12.54
C ARG A 47 -4.22 -11.98 -11.05
N ALA A 48 -4.40 -13.15 -10.41
CA ALA A 48 -4.59 -13.26 -8.97
C ALA A 48 -3.24 -13.36 -8.24
N ASP A 49 -3.25 -13.17 -6.91
CA ASP A 49 -2.11 -13.43 -6.04
C ASP A 49 -0.82 -12.72 -6.54
N PRO A 50 -0.86 -11.40 -6.76
CA PRO A 50 0.18 -10.69 -7.49
C PRO A 50 1.42 -10.44 -6.63
N HIS A 51 2.59 -10.66 -7.22
CA HIS A 51 3.86 -10.29 -6.62
C HIS A 51 4.68 -9.41 -7.56
N ILE A 52 5.08 -8.22 -7.09
CA ILE A 52 5.94 -7.29 -7.81
C ILE A 52 7.24 -7.08 -7.04
N PHE A 53 8.34 -7.55 -7.62
CA PHE A 53 9.68 -7.41 -7.05
C PHE A 53 10.48 -6.33 -7.77
N LYS A 54 10.97 -5.30 -7.04
CA LYS A 54 11.91 -4.31 -7.57
C LYS A 54 13.33 -4.82 -7.38
N HIS A 55 14.07 -5.00 -8.46
CA HIS A 55 15.45 -5.44 -8.42
C HIS A 55 16.44 -4.28 -8.59
N THR A 56 17.67 -4.48 -8.14
CA THR A 56 18.74 -3.46 -8.21
C THR A 56 19.22 -3.15 -9.61
N ASP A 57 18.80 -3.93 -10.63
CA ASP A 57 19.04 -3.63 -12.05
C ASP A 57 18.13 -2.53 -12.62
N GLY A 58 17.24 -1.99 -11.77
CA GLY A 58 16.30 -0.93 -12.13
C GLY A 58 14.97 -1.41 -12.69
N TYR A 59 14.75 -2.73 -12.78
CA TYR A 59 13.49 -3.31 -13.26
C TYR A 59 12.59 -3.79 -12.13
N TYR A 60 11.29 -3.78 -12.44
CA TYR A 60 10.25 -4.49 -11.71
C TYR A 60 9.97 -5.81 -12.42
N TYR A 61 9.86 -6.86 -11.64
CA TYR A 61 9.49 -8.20 -12.09
C TYR A 61 8.14 -8.54 -11.47
N PHE A 62 7.20 -8.93 -12.32
CA PHE A 62 5.83 -9.24 -11.93
C PHE A 62 5.51 -10.69 -12.24
N THR A 63 4.93 -11.36 -11.27
CA THR A 63 4.32 -12.68 -11.43
C THR A 63 2.99 -12.71 -10.71
N ALA A 64 2.11 -13.63 -11.09
CA ALA A 64 0.80 -13.82 -10.50
C ALA A 64 0.23 -15.18 -10.92
N THR A 65 -0.77 -15.66 -10.22
CA THR A 65 -1.55 -16.84 -10.62
C THR A 65 -2.30 -16.56 -11.92
N VAL A 66 -2.09 -17.41 -12.93
CA VAL A 66 -2.85 -17.38 -14.18
C VAL A 66 -4.15 -18.20 -14.02
N PRO A 67 -5.24 -17.84 -14.71
CA PRO A 67 -6.55 -18.50 -14.54
C PRO A 67 -6.56 -20.01 -14.88
N GLU A 68 -5.66 -20.43 -15.76
CA GLU A 68 -5.53 -21.82 -16.18
C GLU A 68 -4.83 -22.71 -15.14
N TYR A 69 -4.17 -22.11 -14.14
CA TYR A 69 -3.45 -22.81 -13.08
C TYR A 69 -2.43 -23.83 -13.57
N ASP A 70 -1.75 -23.53 -14.68
CA ASP A 70 -0.93 -24.49 -15.42
C ASP A 70 0.53 -24.06 -15.64
N ARG A 71 0.88 -22.82 -15.32
CA ARG A 71 2.21 -22.26 -15.60
C ARG A 71 2.57 -21.11 -14.68
N ILE A 72 3.86 -20.77 -14.68
CA ILE A 72 4.41 -19.57 -14.04
C ILE A 72 4.89 -18.62 -15.12
N VAL A 73 4.46 -17.38 -15.02
CA VAL A 73 4.75 -16.31 -15.99
C VAL A 73 5.47 -15.14 -15.32
N LEU A 74 6.32 -14.46 -16.07
CA LEU A 74 6.97 -13.22 -15.65
C LEU A 74 6.74 -12.11 -16.65
N ARG A 75 6.56 -10.89 -16.16
CA ARG A 75 6.69 -9.63 -16.91
C ARG A 75 7.81 -8.80 -16.32
N ARG A 76 8.42 -7.92 -17.13
CA ARG A 76 9.47 -7.01 -16.69
C ARG A 76 9.26 -5.63 -17.30
N ALA A 77 9.38 -4.59 -16.48
CA ALA A 77 9.36 -3.19 -16.93
C ALA A 77 10.22 -2.32 -15.98
N THR A 78 10.60 -1.13 -16.44
CA THR A 78 11.32 -0.15 -15.61
C THR A 78 10.41 0.64 -14.66
N THR A 79 9.09 0.52 -14.84
CA THR A 79 8.08 1.15 -13.99
C THR A 79 6.99 0.14 -13.64
N ILE A 80 6.31 0.34 -12.51
CA ILE A 80 5.15 -0.47 -12.12
C ILE A 80 4.06 -0.35 -13.18
N GLN A 81 3.77 0.87 -13.65
CA GLN A 81 2.78 1.09 -14.71
C GLN A 81 3.15 0.37 -16.02
N GLY A 82 4.42 0.30 -16.36
CA GLY A 82 4.90 -0.40 -17.56
C GLY A 82 4.62 -1.90 -17.56
N LEU A 83 4.41 -2.51 -16.38
CA LEU A 83 4.03 -3.92 -16.28
C LEU A 83 2.67 -4.23 -16.89
N SER A 84 1.78 -3.23 -16.99
CA SER A 84 0.44 -3.41 -17.58
C SER A 84 0.48 -3.80 -19.07
N THR A 85 1.49 -3.36 -19.80
CA THR A 85 1.67 -3.62 -21.23
C THR A 85 2.90 -4.47 -21.56
N ALA A 86 3.71 -4.80 -20.55
CA ALA A 86 4.90 -5.62 -20.75
C ALA A 86 4.54 -7.03 -21.25
N PRO A 87 5.29 -7.59 -22.21
CA PRO A 87 5.07 -8.93 -22.69
C PRO A 87 5.28 -9.96 -21.56
N GLU A 88 4.46 -11.00 -21.56
CA GLU A 88 4.50 -12.09 -20.60
C GLU A 88 5.37 -13.24 -21.13
N THR A 89 6.27 -13.74 -20.30
CA THR A 89 7.14 -14.88 -20.61
C THR A 89 6.80 -16.04 -19.68
N THR A 90 6.45 -17.18 -20.22
CA THR A 90 6.33 -18.43 -19.43
C THR A 90 7.73 -18.94 -19.10
N ILE A 91 8.02 -19.10 -17.81
CA ILE A 91 9.31 -19.59 -17.32
C ILE A 91 9.27 -21.06 -16.89
N TRP A 92 8.08 -21.56 -16.58
CA TRP A 92 7.86 -22.94 -16.16
C TRP A 92 6.41 -23.37 -16.40
N THR A 93 6.16 -24.67 -16.66
CA THR A 93 4.83 -25.25 -16.86
C THR A 93 4.64 -26.46 -15.97
N LYS A 94 3.39 -26.73 -15.57
CA LYS A 94 3.03 -27.87 -14.75
C LYS A 94 3.46 -29.19 -15.35
N HIS A 95 3.71 -30.18 -14.49
CA HIS A 95 4.02 -31.53 -14.92
C HIS A 95 2.81 -32.23 -15.53
N ALA A 96 3.05 -33.07 -16.52
CA ALA A 96 2.02 -33.92 -17.12
C ALA A 96 1.56 -35.08 -16.18
N SER A 97 2.38 -35.43 -15.17
CA SER A 97 2.09 -36.47 -14.18
C SER A 97 2.84 -36.26 -12.88
N GLY A 98 2.31 -36.78 -11.77
CA GLY A 98 2.91 -36.68 -10.45
C GLY A 98 2.65 -35.32 -9.75
N VAL A 99 3.60 -34.94 -8.91
CA VAL A 99 3.56 -33.65 -8.18
C VAL A 99 3.73 -32.47 -9.11
N MET A 100 3.30 -31.26 -8.69
CA MET A 100 3.33 -30.04 -9.50
C MET A 100 2.54 -30.17 -10.83
N GLY A 101 1.48 -30.99 -10.83
CA GLY A 101 0.66 -31.28 -12.02
C GLY A 101 -0.67 -30.54 -12.08
N ASN A 102 -1.08 -29.84 -11.02
CA ASN A 102 -2.33 -29.08 -10.92
C ASN A 102 -2.15 -27.87 -10.02
N HIS A 103 -3.08 -26.91 -10.12
CA HIS A 103 -3.23 -25.76 -9.21
C HIS A 103 -1.90 -25.05 -8.96
N ILE A 104 -1.26 -24.55 -10.02
CA ILE A 104 -0.06 -23.74 -9.93
C ILE A 104 -0.48 -22.35 -9.45
N TRP A 105 -0.29 -22.08 -8.14
CA TRP A 105 -0.83 -20.91 -7.47
C TRP A 105 0.23 -20.05 -6.79
N ALA A 106 -0.10 -18.78 -6.62
CA ALA A 106 0.61 -17.79 -5.82
C ALA A 106 2.14 -17.80 -6.02
N PRO A 107 2.65 -17.63 -7.25
CA PRO A 107 4.08 -17.54 -7.48
C PRO A 107 4.62 -16.20 -6.94
N GLU A 108 5.72 -16.25 -6.18
CA GLU A 108 6.49 -15.09 -5.75
C GLU A 108 7.93 -15.17 -6.25
N ILE A 109 8.43 -14.11 -6.88
CA ILE A 109 9.81 -14.04 -7.38
C ILE A 109 10.70 -13.27 -6.43
N HIS A 110 11.86 -13.82 -6.07
CA HIS A 110 12.86 -13.23 -5.18
C HIS A 110 14.26 -13.36 -5.78
N TYR A 111 15.16 -12.44 -5.40
CA TYR A 111 16.59 -12.52 -5.74
C TYR A 111 17.39 -12.67 -4.45
N ILE A 112 18.07 -13.82 -4.31
CA ILE A 112 18.76 -14.22 -3.09
C ILE A 112 20.15 -14.72 -3.46
N ASP A 113 21.20 -14.15 -2.85
CA ASP A 113 22.60 -14.60 -3.00
C ASP A 113 23.02 -14.78 -4.48
N GLY A 114 22.63 -13.83 -5.33
CA GLY A 114 23.03 -13.84 -6.74
C GLY A 114 22.20 -14.72 -7.66
N LYS A 115 21.09 -15.29 -7.18
CA LYS A 115 20.20 -16.16 -7.95
C LYS A 115 18.74 -15.75 -7.81
N TRP A 116 17.94 -16.13 -8.79
CA TRP A 116 16.48 -15.96 -8.76
C TRP A 116 15.81 -17.18 -8.13
N TYR A 117 14.76 -16.95 -7.38
CA TYR A 117 13.91 -18.01 -6.82
C TYR A 117 12.45 -17.66 -7.06
N VAL A 118 11.66 -18.69 -7.42
CA VAL A 118 10.21 -18.58 -7.46
C VAL A 118 9.62 -19.59 -6.50
N TYR A 119 8.91 -19.10 -5.50
CA TYR A 119 8.11 -19.90 -4.58
C TYR A 119 6.70 -19.99 -5.14
N PHE A 120 6.08 -21.16 -5.08
CA PHE A 120 4.72 -21.36 -5.57
C PHE A 120 4.06 -22.57 -4.90
N ALA A 121 2.74 -22.64 -4.96
CA ALA A 121 1.97 -23.79 -4.51
C ALA A 121 1.55 -24.63 -5.71
N ALA A 122 1.50 -25.95 -5.52
CA ALA A 122 1.02 -26.88 -6.55
C ALA A 122 0.43 -28.16 -5.95
N GLY A 123 -0.58 -28.70 -6.61
CA GLY A 123 -1.15 -30.03 -6.37
C GLY A 123 -0.55 -31.08 -7.27
N SER A 124 -0.98 -32.36 -7.09
CA SER A 124 -0.57 -33.46 -7.96
C SER A 124 -1.63 -33.75 -9.05
N THR A 125 -1.25 -34.49 -10.09
CA THR A 125 -2.20 -34.94 -11.12
C THR A 125 -3.20 -35.97 -10.60
N SER A 126 -2.86 -36.69 -9.54
CA SER A 126 -3.75 -37.68 -8.90
C SER A 126 -4.66 -37.08 -7.84
N ASP A 127 -4.24 -35.98 -7.23
CA ASP A 127 -5.02 -35.22 -6.24
C ASP A 127 -4.67 -33.74 -6.34
N GLN A 128 -5.51 -32.97 -6.98
CA GLN A 128 -5.33 -31.54 -7.17
C GLN A 128 -5.28 -30.77 -5.86
N TRP A 129 -5.84 -31.30 -4.77
CA TRP A 129 -5.87 -30.69 -3.44
C TRP A 129 -4.71 -31.13 -2.53
N ALA A 130 -3.84 -32.03 -3.00
CA ALA A 130 -2.57 -32.33 -2.34
C ALA A 130 -1.57 -31.20 -2.53
N ILE A 131 -1.99 -29.98 -2.20
CA ILE A 131 -1.23 -28.74 -2.38
C ILE A 131 -0.02 -28.71 -1.44
N ARG A 132 1.16 -28.40 -2.01
CA ARG A 132 2.42 -28.20 -1.29
C ARG A 132 3.16 -27.01 -1.89
N MET A 133 4.11 -26.47 -1.12
CA MET A 133 4.99 -25.38 -1.54
C MET A 133 6.22 -25.94 -2.26
N TYR A 134 6.56 -25.35 -3.40
CA TYR A 134 7.71 -25.74 -4.23
C TYR A 134 8.57 -24.51 -4.55
N VAL A 135 9.81 -24.76 -4.96
CA VAL A 135 10.77 -23.71 -5.30
C VAL A 135 11.44 -24.03 -6.63
N LEU A 136 11.52 -23.00 -7.49
CA LEU A 136 12.40 -22.96 -8.66
C LEU A 136 13.63 -22.10 -8.34
N GLU A 137 14.80 -22.49 -8.81
CA GLU A 137 16.04 -21.70 -8.79
C GLU A 137 16.40 -21.31 -10.22
N GLY A 138 16.53 -20.03 -10.49
CA GLY A 138 16.93 -19.47 -11.78
C GLY A 138 18.36 -18.99 -11.77
N THR A 139 19.14 -19.41 -12.76
CA THR A 139 20.52 -18.98 -12.97
C THR A 139 20.60 -18.09 -14.21
N GLY A 140 21.12 -16.89 -14.06
CA GLY A 140 21.22 -15.85 -15.09
C GLY A 140 20.86 -14.48 -14.55
N ALA A 141 21.31 -13.42 -15.21
CA ALA A 141 21.05 -12.05 -14.78
C ALA A 141 19.58 -11.64 -14.99
N ASN A 142 18.94 -12.14 -16.04
CA ASN A 142 17.55 -11.83 -16.37
C ASN A 142 16.67 -13.06 -16.14
N PRO A 143 15.71 -13.03 -15.21
CA PRO A 143 14.88 -14.19 -14.90
C PRO A 143 13.95 -14.63 -16.05
N LEU A 144 13.63 -13.74 -17.00
CA LEU A 144 12.83 -14.12 -18.18
C LEU A 144 13.57 -15.08 -19.13
N THR A 145 14.90 -15.08 -19.06
CA THR A 145 15.78 -15.92 -19.92
C THR A 145 16.70 -16.83 -19.10
N ALA A 146 16.51 -16.86 -17.78
CA ALA A 146 17.29 -17.72 -16.88
C ALA A 146 17.04 -19.21 -17.16
N THR A 147 18.04 -20.03 -16.81
CA THR A 147 17.83 -21.47 -16.73
C THR A 147 17.21 -21.81 -15.38
N TRP A 148 16.01 -22.35 -15.38
CA TRP A 148 15.26 -22.69 -14.19
C TRP A 148 15.42 -24.18 -13.83
N ALA A 149 15.69 -24.44 -12.54
CA ALA A 149 15.81 -25.77 -11.98
C ALA A 149 14.87 -25.93 -10.77
N GLU A 150 14.17 -27.05 -10.72
CA GLU A 150 13.31 -27.39 -9.58
C GLU A 150 14.16 -27.77 -8.36
N LYS A 151 13.90 -27.14 -7.21
CA LYS A 151 14.53 -27.49 -5.93
C LYS A 151 13.67 -28.46 -5.12
N GLY A 152 12.46 -28.73 -5.61
CA GLY A 152 11.51 -29.63 -4.97
C GLY A 152 10.62 -28.94 -3.93
N GLN A 153 9.98 -29.76 -3.11
CA GLN A 153 9.03 -29.33 -2.09
C GLN A 153 9.78 -28.74 -0.87
N ILE A 154 9.29 -27.62 -0.35
CA ILE A 154 9.66 -27.14 0.98
C ILE A 154 9.02 -28.06 2.02
N LYS A 155 9.84 -28.78 2.78
CA LYS A 155 9.37 -29.68 3.83
C LYS A 155 9.02 -28.91 5.09
N THR A 156 7.81 -29.14 5.58
CA THR A 156 7.26 -28.58 6.82
C THR A 156 7.05 -29.69 7.85
N THR A 157 6.45 -29.38 9.00
CA THR A 157 6.18 -30.35 10.07
C THR A 157 5.23 -31.47 9.62
N TRP A 158 4.25 -31.13 8.76
CA TRP A 158 3.23 -32.08 8.30
C TRP A 158 3.18 -32.13 6.77
N GLU A 159 2.86 -33.29 6.22
CA GLU A 159 2.50 -33.46 4.80
C GLU A 159 1.02 -33.08 4.60
N SER A 160 0.63 -31.87 4.99
CA SER A 160 -0.71 -31.31 4.86
C SER A 160 -0.78 -30.21 3.81
N PHE A 161 -1.99 -29.77 3.47
CA PHE A 161 -2.24 -28.64 2.57
C PHE A 161 -1.41 -27.45 3.00
N SER A 162 -0.53 -26.93 2.15
CA SER A 162 0.36 -25.81 2.43
C SER A 162 0.65 -24.98 1.19
N LEU A 163 0.60 -23.62 1.31
CA LEU A 163 0.65 -22.70 0.18
C LEU A 163 1.16 -21.32 0.59
N ASP A 164 1.29 -20.42 -0.37
CA ASP A 164 1.51 -18.99 -0.21
C ASP A 164 2.80 -18.67 0.56
N ALA A 165 3.89 -19.26 0.11
CA ALA A 165 5.20 -19.07 0.74
C ALA A 165 5.81 -17.71 0.35
N THR A 166 6.04 -16.85 1.33
CA THR A 166 6.81 -15.60 1.18
C THR A 166 8.10 -15.65 2.00
N THR A 167 9.21 -15.10 1.46
CA THR A 167 10.48 -15.03 2.17
C THR A 167 10.95 -13.58 2.36
N PHE A 168 11.46 -13.28 3.54
CA PHE A 168 11.94 -11.96 3.92
C PHE A 168 13.11 -12.04 4.89
N VAL A 169 13.81 -10.92 5.11
CA VAL A 169 14.96 -10.83 6.02
C VAL A 169 14.66 -9.77 7.07
N VAL A 170 14.79 -10.13 8.35
CA VAL A 170 14.72 -9.19 9.49
C VAL A 170 15.93 -9.44 10.37
N GLY A 171 16.64 -8.35 10.75
CA GLY A 171 17.81 -8.47 11.60
C GLY A 171 18.93 -9.36 11.04
N GLY A 172 19.03 -9.49 9.71
CA GLY A 172 20.00 -10.36 9.03
C GLY A 172 19.64 -11.83 9.00
N VAL A 173 18.50 -12.23 9.55
CA VAL A 173 17.96 -13.59 9.52
C VAL A 173 16.91 -13.71 8.43
N ARG A 174 17.02 -14.74 7.57
CA ARG A 174 16.00 -15.05 6.56
C ARG A 174 14.93 -15.94 7.15
N TYR A 175 13.69 -15.57 6.90
CA TYR A 175 12.48 -16.30 7.29
C TYR A 175 11.69 -16.71 6.06
N LEU A 176 10.90 -17.77 6.21
CA LEU A 176 9.77 -18.11 5.36
C LEU A 176 8.51 -18.01 6.21
N ALA A 177 7.48 -17.36 5.70
CA ALA A 177 6.12 -17.43 6.22
C ALA A 177 5.22 -18.07 5.17
N TRP A 178 4.21 -18.83 5.61
CA TRP A 178 3.30 -19.55 4.71
C TRP A 178 1.97 -19.89 5.40
N ALA A 179 1.00 -20.31 4.60
CA ALA A 179 -0.26 -20.86 5.09
C ALA A 179 -0.22 -22.38 5.09
N GLN A 180 -0.72 -23.02 6.14
CA GLN A 180 -0.77 -24.47 6.25
C GLN A 180 -1.93 -24.96 7.09
N ARG A 181 -2.50 -26.10 6.71
CA ARG A 181 -3.46 -26.84 7.53
C ARG A 181 -2.72 -27.54 8.68
N ASN A 182 -3.06 -27.17 9.91
CA ASN A 182 -2.69 -27.92 11.10
C ASN A 182 -3.67 -29.09 11.26
N PRO A 183 -3.21 -30.37 11.20
CA PRO A 183 -4.11 -31.53 11.29
C PRO A 183 -4.85 -31.64 12.65
N ALA A 184 -4.36 -30.97 13.69
CA ALA A 184 -4.97 -30.96 15.02
C ALA A 184 -6.11 -29.93 15.15
N GLU A 185 -6.32 -29.07 14.14
CA GLU A 185 -7.26 -27.97 14.18
C GLU A 185 -8.44 -28.14 13.23
N ASN A 186 -9.55 -27.48 13.54
CA ASN A 186 -10.73 -27.45 12.68
C ASN A 186 -10.79 -26.14 11.88
N ASN A 187 -9.73 -25.87 11.10
CA ASN A 187 -9.65 -24.76 10.17
C ASN A 187 -9.11 -25.25 8.81
N ASN A 188 -9.11 -24.37 7.80
CA ASN A 188 -8.54 -24.68 6.50
C ASN A 188 -7.03 -24.44 6.52
N THR A 189 -6.59 -23.25 6.96
CA THR A 189 -5.18 -22.87 7.08
C THR A 189 -4.95 -21.89 8.22
N SER A 190 -3.78 -22.01 8.84
CA SER A 190 -3.18 -21.07 9.79
C SER A 190 -1.87 -20.53 9.20
N LEU A 191 -1.34 -19.44 9.75
CA LEU A 191 -0.03 -18.91 9.35
C LEU A 191 1.09 -19.51 10.17
N PHE A 192 2.13 -19.92 9.48
CA PHE A 192 3.37 -20.45 10.04
C PHE A 192 4.56 -19.60 9.64
N ILE A 193 5.61 -19.63 10.45
CA ILE A 193 6.90 -19.01 10.19
C ILE A 193 8.04 -19.91 10.65
N ALA A 194 9.14 -19.91 9.89
CA ALA A 194 10.39 -20.56 10.29
C ALA A 194 11.59 -19.79 9.75
N LYS A 195 12.76 -19.98 10.37
CA LYS A 195 14.05 -19.55 9.81
C LYS A 195 14.43 -20.45 8.63
N MET A 196 15.20 -19.93 7.71
CA MET A 196 15.69 -20.67 6.55
C MET A 196 17.19 -20.94 6.66
N ALA A 197 17.58 -22.16 6.36
CA ALA A 197 19.00 -22.55 6.23
C ALA A 197 19.57 -22.19 4.85
N ASN A 198 18.71 -22.24 3.83
CA ASN A 198 18.96 -21.84 2.45
C ASN A 198 17.60 -21.55 1.78
N PRO A 199 17.53 -21.05 0.54
CA PRO A 199 16.26 -20.62 -0.07
C PRO A 199 15.16 -21.70 -0.24
N TRP A 200 15.44 -22.96 0.04
CA TRP A 200 14.44 -24.05 -0.08
C TRP A 200 14.38 -24.98 1.14
N THR A 201 15.11 -24.67 2.22
CA THR A 201 15.19 -25.51 3.42
C THR A 201 14.95 -24.70 4.67
N LEU A 202 13.95 -25.12 5.45
CA LEU A 202 13.67 -24.53 6.76
C LEU A 202 14.68 -25.06 7.81
N THR A 203 14.87 -24.27 8.87
CA THR A 203 15.66 -24.66 10.04
C THR A 203 14.89 -24.34 11.33
N GLY A 204 15.09 -25.18 12.34
CA GLY A 204 14.32 -25.12 13.58
C GLY A 204 12.87 -25.64 13.40
N THR A 205 12.09 -25.49 14.46
CA THR A 205 10.68 -25.89 14.46
C THR A 205 9.82 -24.75 13.92
N PRO A 206 8.99 -24.96 12.89
CA PRO A 206 8.01 -23.98 12.46
C PRO A 206 7.08 -23.57 13.59
N ALA A 207 6.80 -22.26 13.70
CA ALA A 207 5.89 -21.72 14.69
C ALA A 207 4.58 -21.29 14.02
N GLU A 208 3.45 -21.68 14.60
CA GLU A 208 2.13 -21.17 14.22
C GLU A 208 1.91 -19.80 14.86
N ILE A 209 1.74 -18.77 14.05
CA ILE A 209 1.67 -17.37 14.50
C ILE A 209 0.28 -16.75 14.36
N SER A 210 -0.63 -17.37 13.60
CA SER A 210 -2.02 -16.90 13.50
C SER A 210 -2.95 -18.04 13.09
N GLN A 211 -4.10 -18.13 13.78
CA GLN A 211 -5.24 -18.98 13.44
C GLN A 211 -6.44 -18.13 13.05
N PRO A 212 -7.32 -18.57 12.13
CA PRO A 212 -8.55 -17.86 11.78
C PRO A 212 -9.60 -18.00 12.90
N THR A 213 -9.52 -17.12 13.89
CA THR A 213 -10.37 -17.16 15.10
C THR A 213 -11.39 -16.03 15.18
N LEU A 214 -11.20 -14.96 14.40
CA LEU A 214 -12.10 -13.82 14.36
C LEU A 214 -13.26 -14.06 13.38
N SER A 215 -14.43 -13.53 13.67
CA SER A 215 -15.64 -13.77 12.86
C SER A 215 -15.46 -13.38 11.38
N TRP A 216 -14.71 -12.31 11.12
CA TRP A 216 -14.41 -11.86 9.75
C TRP A 216 -13.35 -12.72 9.03
N GLU A 217 -12.68 -13.62 9.72
CA GLU A 217 -11.71 -14.56 9.12
C GLU A 217 -12.32 -15.89 8.70
N THR A 218 -13.60 -16.10 9.01
CA THR A 218 -14.24 -17.42 8.91
C THR A 218 -15.49 -17.44 8.04
N VAL A 219 -15.71 -16.39 7.24
CA VAL A 219 -16.86 -16.31 6.34
C VAL A 219 -16.60 -17.19 5.12
N GLY A 220 -17.40 -18.23 4.96
CA GLY A 220 -17.24 -19.24 3.92
C GLY A 220 -16.16 -20.27 4.25
N TYR A 221 -14.92 -19.84 4.39
CA TYR A 221 -13.78 -20.68 4.80
C TYR A 221 -13.04 -20.09 5.99
N LYS A 222 -12.49 -20.97 6.83
CA LYS A 222 -11.67 -20.59 8.00
C LYS A 222 -10.21 -20.57 7.56
N VAL A 223 -9.76 -19.45 7.03
CA VAL A 223 -8.41 -19.30 6.49
C VAL A 223 -7.68 -18.09 7.04
N ASN A 224 -6.38 -18.25 7.31
CA ASN A 224 -5.37 -17.22 7.25
C ASN A 224 -4.36 -17.67 6.21
N GLU A 225 -4.14 -16.88 5.15
CA GLU A 225 -3.29 -17.24 4.00
C GLU A 225 -2.65 -16.00 3.37
N GLY A 226 -1.84 -16.16 2.33
CA GLY A 226 -1.22 -15.06 1.59
C GLY A 226 -0.44 -14.08 2.49
N PRO A 227 0.51 -14.53 3.35
CA PRO A 227 1.27 -13.61 4.19
C PRO A 227 2.17 -12.73 3.34
N ALA A 228 2.23 -11.43 3.65
CA ALA A 228 3.17 -10.49 3.06
C ALA A 228 3.75 -9.57 4.12
N VAL A 229 5.03 -9.20 4.00
CA VAL A 229 5.76 -8.51 5.07
C VAL A 229 6.27 -7.16 4.62
N ILE A 230 6.11 -6.16 5.50
CA ILE A 230 6.71 -4.83 5.36
C ILE A 230 7.29 -4.39 6.71
N GLU A 231 8.47 -3.75 6.68
CA GLU A 231 9.12 -3.21 7.87
C GLU A 231 9.05 -1.68 7.88
N HIS A 232 8.73 -1.11 9.04
CA HIS A 232 8.77 0.33 9.23
C HIS A 232 8.94 0.70 10.70
N GLY A 233 9.77 1.71 10.98
CA GLY A 233 9.91 2.27 12.33
C GLY A 233 10.29 1.26 13.42
N GLY A 234 11.11 0.23 13.09
CA GLY A 234 11.53 -0.82 14.03
C GLY A 234 10.45 -1.88 14.29
N LYS A 235 9.39 -1.91 13.50
CA LYS A 235 8.32 -2.91 13.55
C LYS A 235 8.28 -3.72 12.26
N VAL A 236 7.84 -4.96 12.39
CA VAL A 236 7.51 -5.88 11.30
C VAL A 236 5.99 -5.98 11.25
N PHE A 237 5.41 -5.69 10.10
CA PHE A 237 3.99 -5.86 9.82
C PHE A 237 3.83 -7.01 8.83
N MET A 238 3.05 -8.01 9.19
CA MET A 238 2.68 -9.10 8.29
C MET A 238 1.18 -8.99 8.01
N THR A 239 0.83 -8.62 6.79
CA THR A 239 -0.56 -8.75 6.32
C THR A 239 -0.84 -10.18 5.92
N TYR A 240 -2.09 -10.58 5.99
CA TYR A 240 -2.56 -11.90 5.57
C TYR A 240 -3.99 -11.81 5.09
N SER A 241 -4.39 -12.73 4.25
CA SER A 241 -5.75 -12.82 3.73
C SER A 241 -6.61 -13.77 4.55
N ALA A 242 -7.92 -13.51 4.56
CA ALA A 242 -8.86 -14.30 5.34
C ALA A 242 -10.24 -14.39 4.66
N SER A 243 -11.01 -15.42 5.04
CA SER A 243 -12.34 -15.76 4.53
C SER A 243 -12.31 -16.37 3.12
N ALA A 244 -13.49 -16.60 2.53
CA ALA A 244 -13.60 -17.09 1.16
C ALA A 244 -13.05 -16.07 0.15
N THR A 245 -12.56 -16.54 -1.00
CA THR A 245 -12.02 -15.69 -2.09
C THR A 245 -13.12 -15.00 -2.92
N ASP A 246 -14.25 -14.70 -2.29
CA ASP A 246 -15.37 -13.90 -2.80
C ASP A 246 -15.32 -12.45 -2.28
N ALA A 247 -16.43 -11.75 -2.20
CA ALA A 247 -16.49 -10.38 -1.70
C ALA A 247 -16.17 -10.25 -0.19
N ASN A 248 -16.05 -11.35 0.55
CA ASN A 248 -15.66 -11.36 1.96
C ASN A 248 -14.14 -11.45 2.15
N TYR A 249 -13.39 -11.76 1.10
CA TYR A 249 -11.93 -11.80 1.16
C TYR A 249 -11.38 -10.44 1.57
N CYS A 250 -10.43 -10.43 2.52
CA CYS A 250 -9.93 -9.20 3.11
C CYS A 250 -8.55 -9.42 3.75
N LEU A 251 -7.85 -8.35 4.09
CA LEU A 251 -6.57 -8.41 4.77
C LEU A 251 -6.70 -8.18 6.26
N GLY A 252 -6.08 -9.07 7.05
CA GLY A 252 -5.71 -8.87 8.43
C GLY A 252 -4.26 -8.42 8.58
N MET A 253 -3.82 -8.18 9.82
CA MET A 253 -2.45 -7.76 10.09
C MET A 253 -1.96 -8.28 11.45
N LEU A 254 -0.74 -8.84 11.44
CA LEU A 254 0.07 -9.12 12.62
C LEU A 254 1.16 -8.05 12.73
N THR A 255 1.56 -7.74 13.96
CA THR A 255 2.65 -6.79 14.24
C THR A 255 3.61 -7.38 15.26
N ALA A 256 4.91 -7.24 15.00
CA ALA A 256 5.99 -7.60 15.91
C ALA A 256 7.06 -6.52 15.96
N SER A 257 7.94 -6.53 16.98
CA SER A 257 9.17 -5.75 16.95
C SER A 257 10.18 -6.40 16.00
N SER A 258 10.92 -5.60 15.22
CA SER A 258 12.00 -6.10 14.35
C SER A 258 13.19 -6.72 15.13
N THR A 259 13.24 -6.50 16.44
CA THR A 259 14.27 -7.08 17.33
C THR A 259 13.76 -8.31 18.11
N ALA A 260 12.49 -8.68 17.95
CA ALA A 260 11.90 -9.85 18.62
C ALA A 260 12.28 -11.16 17.89
N ASP A 261 12.16 -12.28 18.61
CA ASP A 261 12.21 -13.60 17.94
C ASP A 261 10.89 -13.84 17.20
N LEU A 262 10.92 -13.68 15.88
CA LEU A 262 9.73 -13.82 15.04
C LEU A 262 9.20 -15.27 14.99
N THR A 263 9.99 -16.27 15.41
CA THR A 263 9.54 -17.66 15.55
C THR A 263 8.84 -17.94 16.88
N SER A 264 8.68 -16.92 17.73
CA SER A 264 7.86 -17.00 18.94
C SER A 264 6.46 -16.46 18.64
N PRO A 265 5.37 -17.23 18.80
CA PRO A 265 4.01 -16.74 18.62
C PRO A 265 3.68 -15.54 19.52
N ALA A 266 4.27 -15.49 20.73
CA ALA A 266 4.09 -14.40 21.66
C ALA A 266 4.68 -13.06 21.20
N SER A 267 5.55 -13.05 20.20
CA SER A 267 6.10 -11.83 19.60
C SER A 267 5.11 -11.10 18.70
N TRP A 268 4.04 -11.77 18.29
CA TRP A 268 3.07 -11.26 17.35
C TRP A 268 1.80 -10.77 18.03
N THR A 269 1.36 -9.57 17.67
CA THR A 269 0.07 -9.01 18.04
C THR A 269 -0.85 -9.02 16.84
N LYS A 270 -1.99 -9.71 16.95
CA LYS A 270 -3.00 -9.79 15.88
C LYS A 270 -4.01 -8.64 15.99
N GLY A 271 -4.26 -7.96 14.87
CA GLY A 271 -5.31 -6.94 14.77
C GLY A 271 -6.70 -7.56 14.91
N SER A 272 -7.61 -6.89 15.63
CA SER A 272 -8.97 -7.39 15.86
C SER A 272 -9.93 -7.15 14.69
N GLN A 273 -9.56 -6.30 13.75
CA GLN A 273 -10.36 -5.91 12.57
C GLN A 273 -9.56 -6.06 11.29
N PRO A 274 -10.22 -6.29 10.15
CA PRO A 274 -9.53 -6.27 8.86
C PRO A 274 -8.97 -4.86 8.58
N VAL A 275 -7.77 -4.81 8.02
CA VAL A 275 -7.10 -3.56 7.66
C VAL A 275 -7.38 -3.11 6.22
N PHE A 276 -7.90 -4.02 5.39
CA PHE A 276 -8.26 -3.75 4.00
C PHE A 276 -9.34 -4.73 3.55
N ARG A 277 -10.46 -4.24 3.03
CA ARG A 277 -11.65 -5.05 2.70
C ARG A 277 -12.45 -4.44 1.56
N THR A 278 -13.43 -5.15 1.06
CA THR A 278 -14.42 -4.70 0.07
C THR A 278 -14.87 -3.26 0.31
N SER A 279 -14.89 -2.49 -0.77
CA SER A 279 -15.42 -1.12 -0.80
C SER A 279 -16.56 -1.05 -1.81
N GLU A 280 -17.78 -1.02 -1.31
CA GLU A 280 -18.98 -0.82 -2.15
C GLU A 280 -18.94 0.54 -2.87
N ALA A 281 -18.40 1.56 -2.20
CA ALA A 281 -18.31 2.91 -2.75
C ALA A 281 -17.47 2.97 -4.03
N THR A 282 -16.39 2.18 -4.10
CA THR A 282 -15.48 2.13 -5.26
C THR A 282 -15.74 0.94 -6.19
N SER A 283 -16.73 0.08 -5.86
CA SER A 283 -17.05 -1.15 -6.58
C SER A 283 -15.83 -2.09 -6.69
N GLN A 284 -15.10 -2.25 -5.57
CA GLN A 284 -13.95 -3.15 -5.47
C GLN A 284 -14.24 -4.21 -4.41
N TYR A 285 -14.20 -5.48 -4.80
CA TYR A 285 -14.69 -6.59 -4.00
C TYR A 285 -13.61 -7.66 -3.78
N GLY A 286 -13.53 -8.16 -2.56
CA GLY A 286 -12.62 -9.22 -2.15
C GLY A 286 -11.14 -8.87 -2.34
N PRO A 287 -10.68 -7.69 -1.87
CA PRO A 287 -9.27 -7.34 -2.00
C PRO A 287 -8.42 -8.20 -1.06
N GLY A 288 -7.38 -8.83 -1.60
CA GLY A 288 -6.53 -9.68 -0.79
C GLY A 288 -5.30 -10.19 -1.52
N HIS A 289 -4.66 -11.18 -0.91
CA HIS A 289 -3.42 -11.84 -1.33
C HIS A 289 -2.42 -10.81 -1.85
N ASN A 290 -2.00 -9.93 -0.95
CA ASN A 290 -1.14 -8.82 -1.30
C ASN A 290 0.35 -9.16 -1.27
N SER A 291 1.12 -8.36 -1.97
CA SER A 291 2.56 -8.19 -1.77
C SER A 291 2.88 -6.71 -1.58
N PHE A 292 4.13 -6.40 -1.25
CA PHE A 292 4.62 -5.05 -1.16
C PHE A 292 5.76 -4.82 -2.14
N THR A 293 5.81 -3.63 -2.72
CA THR A 293 6.93 -3.14 -3.50
C THR A 293 7.19 -1.67 -3.17
N VAL A 294 8.12 -1.03 -3.85
CA VAL A 294 8.43 0.40 -3.67
C VAL A 294 8.28 1.14 -4.98
N SER A 295 7.98 2.43 -4.91
CA SER A 295 7.90 3.31 -6.07
C SER A 295 9.21 3.37 -6.85
N GLU A 296 9.19 3.97 -8.04
CA GLU A 296 10.32 4.06 -8.94
C GLU A 296 11.52 4.78 -8.32
N ASP A 297 11.28 5.82 -7.52
CA ASP A 297 12.30 6.57 -6.77
C ASP A 297 12.68 5.92 -5.42
N GLY A 298 12.00 4.83 -5.02
CA GLY A 298 12.25 4.09 -3.78
C GLY A 298 11.76 4.78 -2.52
N LYS A 299 10.96 5.85 -2.62
CA LYS A 299 10.55 6.66 -1.45
C LYS A 299 9.14 6.37 -0.93
N SER A 300 8.32 5.65 -1.70
CA SER A 300 6.96 5.30 -1.31
C SER A 300 6.77 3.79 -1.35
N ASP A 301 6.19 3.24 -0.29
CA ASP A 301 5.74 1.86 -0.26
C ASP A 301 4.46 1.72 -1.07
N VAL A 302 4.35 0.61 -1.79
CA VAL A 302 3.22 0.31 -2.67
C VAL A 302 2.62 -1.04 -2.29
N LEU A 303 1.33 -1.04 -1.96
CA LEU A 303 0.51 -2.24 -1.81
C LEU A 303 0.14 -2.76 -3.20
N VAL A 304 0.44 -4.03 -3.44
CA VAL A 304 0.05 -4.79 -4.63
C VAL A 304 -0.96 -5.84 -4.17
N TYR A 305 -2.13 -5.93 -4.78
CA TYR A 305 -3.18 -6.84 -4.35
C TYR A 305 -4.05 -7.26 -5.52
N HIS A 306 -4.90 -8.26 -5.32
CA HIS A 306 -5.96 -8.52 -6.29
C HIS A 306 -7.33 -8.14 -5.75
N ASP A 307 -8.27 -7.90 -6.66
CA ASP A 307 -9.70 -7.73 -6.38
C ASP A 307 -10.57 -8.17 -7.56
N ARG A 308 -11.89 -7.92 -7.46
CA ARG A 308 -12.86 -7.98 -8.56
C ARG A 308 -13.68 -6.69 -8.61
N SER A 309 -14.20 -6.36 -9.80
CA SER A 309 -15.11 -5.20 -10.00
C SER A 309 -16.59 -5.53 -9.74
N TYR A 310 -16.91 -6.75 -9.30
CA TYR A 310 -18.26 -7.21 -9.04
C TYR A 310 -18.29 -8.12 -7.81
N LYS A 311 -19.44 -8.15 -7.15
CA LYS A 311 -19.68 -8.88 -5.90
C LYS A 311 -20.17 -10.30 -6.13
N ASP A 312 -21.10 -10.45 -7.06
CA ASP A 312 -21.84 -11.69 -7.27
C ASP A 312 -21.07 -12.60 -8.21
N ILE A 313 -20.59 -13.74 -7.70
CA ILE A 313 -19.84 -14.74 -8.43
C ILE A 313 -20.76 -15.97 -8.61
N THR A 314 -20.79 -16.52 -9.83
CA THR A 314 -21.52 -17.75 -10.10
C THR A 314 -20.59 -18.96 -9.92
N GLY A 315 -20.96 -19.88 -9.04
CA GLY A 315 -20.18 -21.08 -8.74
C GLY A 315 -19.08 -20.85 -7.70
N ASP A 316 -18.02 -21.67 -7.76
CA ASP A 316 -16.90 -21.56 -6.85
C ASP A 316 -16.02 -20.34 -7.20
N PRO A 317 -15.79 -19.42 -6.26
CA PRO A 317 -14.94 -18.24 -6.47
C PRO A 317 -13.52 -18.55 -6.94
N LEU A 318 -12.97 -19.72 -6.63
CA LEU A 318 -11.65 -20.14 -7.13
C LEU A 318 -11.62 -20.35 -8.64
N ASN A 319 -12.76 -20.71 -9.24
CA ASN A 319 -12.91 -20.90 -10.68
C ASN A 319 -13.26 -19.62 -11.45
N ASP A 320 -13.54 -18.52 -10.75
CA ASP A 320 -13.78 -17.22 -11.38
C ASP A 320 -12.44 -16.60 -11.79
N PRO A 321 -12.19 -16.39 -13.12
CA PRO A 321 -10.87 -15.99 -13.62
C PRO A 321 -10.60 -14.49 -13.47
N ASN A 322 -11.54 -13.70 -12.97
CA ASN A 322 -11.53 -12.24 -13.13
C ASN A 322 -10.94 -11.49 -11.95
N ARG A 323 -10.08 -12.13 -11.14
CA ARG A 323 -9.25 -11.42 -10.17
C ARG A 323 -8.22 -10.55 -10.90
N ARG A 324 -8.11 -9.29 -10.52
CA ARG A 324 -7.29 -8.28 -11.21
C ARG A 324 -6.18 -7.80 -10.31
N THR A 325 -4.97 -7.69 -10.82
CA THR A 325 -3.85 -7.07 -10.11
C THR A 325 -4.00 -5.56 -10.05
N ARG A 326 -3.88 -5.00 -8.86
CA ARG A 326 -3.99 -3.58 -8.55
C ARG A 326 -2.85 -3.11 -7.67
N VAL A 327 -2.63 -1.80 -7.65
CA VAL A 327 -1.62 -1.17 -6.81
C VAL A 327 -2.16 0.12 -6.21
N GLN A 328 -1.71 0.45 -4.99
CA GLN A 328 -1.92 1.75 -4.39
C GLN A 328 -0.83 2.08 -3.37
N LYS A 329 -0.60 3.35 -3.12
CA LYS A 329 0.39 3.81 -2.16
C LYS A 329 -0.01 3.39 -0.74
N VAL A 330 0.96 2.93 0.05
CA VAL A 330 0.84 2.76 1.50
C VAL A 330 1.15 4.10 2.17
N TYR A 331 0.32 4.51 3.11
CA TYR A 331 0.59 5.65 3.98
C TYR A 331 0.91 5.16 5.39
N TRP A 332 1.59 5.99 6.15
CA TRP A 332 2.00 5.66 7.51
C TRP A 332 1.33 6.59 8.51
N LYS A 333 0.70 6.03 9.54
CA LYS A 333 0.14 6.80 10.65
C LYS A 333 1.25 7.33 11.56
N ALA A 334 0.95 8.31 12.39
CA ALA A 334 1.92 8.89 13.31
C ALA A 334 2.55 7.88 14.30
N ASP A 335 1.84 6.77 14.60
CA ASP A 335 2.35 5.68 15.43
C ASP A 335 3.20 4.65 14.67
N GLY A 336 3.47 4.91 13.38
CA GLY A 336 4.21 4.03 12.50
C GLY A 336 3.44 2.83 11.98
N THR A 337 2.11 2.76 12.18
CA THR A 337 1.25 1.71 11.63
C THR A 337 0.92 2.01 10.17
N PRO A 338 0.93 1.02 9.24
CA PRO A 338 0.52 1.26 7.85
C PRO A 338 -0.97 1.59 7.78
N ASP A 339 -1.30 2.50 6.87
CA ASP A 339 -2.68 2.84 6.50
C ASP A 339 -2.86 2.58 5.00
N PHE A 340 -3.61 1.55 4.69
CA PHE A 340 -3.88 1.14 3.30
C PHE A 340 -5.05 1.92 2.70
N GLY A 341 -5.85 2.63 3.51
CA GLY A 341 -7.08 3.28 3.04
C GLY A 341 -8.15 2.26 2.66
N ILE A 342 -8.79 2.51 1.53
CA ILE A 342 -9.78 1.61 0.91
C ILE A 342 -9.29 1.18 -0.47
N PRO A 343 -9.75 0.04 -1.03
CA PRO A 343 -9.50 -0.30 -2.43
C PRO A 343 -9.96 0.84 -3.34
N VAL A 344 -9.04 1.38 -4.13
CA VAL A 344 -9.32 2.55 -4.97
C VAL A 344 -10.09 2.15 -6.23
N ALA A 345 -10.95 3.03 -6.75
CA ALA A 345 -11.69 2.79 -7.98
C ALA A 345 -10.76 2.59 -9.19
N ASP A 346 -11.27 2.01 -10.28
CA ASP A 346 -10.53 1.88 -11.55
C ASP A 346 -10.08 3.24 -12.08
N GLY A 347 -8.94 3.26 -12.76
CA GLY A 347 -8.29 4.45 -13.27
C GLY A 347 -7.15 4.95 -12.37
N VAL A 348 -6.88 6.26 -12.40
CA VAL A 348 -5.76 6.88 -11.68
C VAL A 348 -5.92 6.73 -10.17
N THR A 349 -4.86 6.29 -9.49
CA THR A 349 -4.83 6.23 -8.02
C THR A 349 -4.88 7.62 -7.39
N PRO A 350 -5.53 7.77 -6.21
CA PRO A 350 -5.64 9.06 -5.56
C PRO A 350 -4.33 9.52 -4.92
N GLN A 351 -4.24 10.81 -4.68
CA GLN A 351 -3.16 11.50 -4.00
C GLN A 351 -3.70 12.25 -2.78
N ARG A 352 -2.81 12.60 -1.86
CA ARG A 352 -3.06 13.55 -0.78
C ARG A 352 -2.35 14.86 -1.09
N PHE A 353 -2.81 15.97 -0.49
CA PHE A 353 -2.24 17.29 -0.69
C PHE A 353 -1.97 17.93 0.67
N SER A 354 -0.69 17.96 1.11
CA SER A 354 -0.30 18.64 2.34
C SER A 354 -0.16 20.16 2.10
N SER A 355 -0.50 20.96 3.11
CA SER A 355 -0.34 22.41 3.05
C SER A 355 1.13 22.80 3.17
N TYR A 356 1.57 23.78 2.37
CA TYR A 356 2.94 24.33 2.41
C TYR A 356 3.32 24.89 3.80
N ASN A 357 2.43 25.65 4.42
CA ASN A 357 2.70 26.29 5.71
C ASN A 357 2.17 25.55 6.93
N PHE A 358 1.47 24.41 6.73
CA PHE A 358 1.05 23.45 7.76
C PHE A 358 1.32 22.03 7.26
N ALA A 359 2.59 21.59 7.30
CA ALA A 359 3.05 20.35 6.67
C ALA A 359 2.37 19.08 7.18
N ASP A 360 1.87 19.10 8.41
CA ASP A 360 1.10 18.02 9.04
C ASP A 360 -0.37 17.99 8.64
N ARG A 361 -0.86 18.99 7.87
CA ARG A 361 -2.27 19.13 7.49
C ARG A 361 -2.46 18.87 6.01
N PHE A 362 -3.53 18.14 5.71
CA PHE A 362 -3.88 17.70 4.37
C PHE A 362 -5.23 18.26 3.96
N ILE A 363 -5.39 18.61 2.68
CA ILE A 363 -6.70 18.83 2.09
C ILE A 363 -7.56 17.60 2.36
N ARG A 364 -8.75 17.83 2.92
CA ARG A 364 -9.75 16.79 3.13
C ARG A 364 -11.16 17.36 3.01
N HIS A 365 -12.16 16.50 2.87
CA HIS A 365 -13.53 16.83 3.16
C HIS A 365 -13.92 16.35 4.57
N PHE A 366 -14.76 17.10 5.23
CA PHE A 366 -15.42 16.72 6.48
C PHE A 366 -16.82 17.33 6.48
N ASP A 367 -17.83 16.50 6.61
CA ASP A 367 -19.22 16.90 6.46
C ASP A 367 -19.45 17.68 5.15
N TYR A 368 -18.94 17.14 4.05
CA TYR A 368 -18.96 17.71 2.71
C TYR A 368 -18.34 19.10 2.58
N ARG A 369 -17.56 19.55 3.54
CA ARG A 369 -16.86 20.84 3.53
C ARG A 369 -15.37 20.62 3.32
N GLY A 370 -14.78 21.37 2.39
CA GLY A 370 -13.34 21.36 2.15
C GLY A 370 -12.58 22.05 3.27
N ARG A 371 -11.52 21.40 3.79
CA ARG A 371 -10.66 21.94 4.86
C ARG A 371 -9.28 21.31 4.84
N ILE A 372 -8.39 21.78 5.71
CA ILE A 372 -7.12 21.10 5.98
C ILE A 372 -7.09 20.63 7.44
N ASP A 373 -6.73 19.35 7.66
CA ASP A 373 -6.59 18.76 9.00
C ASP A 373 -5.33 17.89 9.11
N ALA A 374 -4.78 17.84 10.33
CA ALA A 374 -3.79 16.84 10.73
C ALA A 374 -4.49 15.51 11.07
N ASN A 375 -3.76 14.40 11.03
CA ASN A 375 -4.21 13.07 11.47
C ASN A 375 -5.58 12.66 10.89
N VAL A 376 -5.76 12.87 9.58
CA VAL A 376 -7.05 12.61 8.91
C VAL A 376 -7.42 11.12 9.03
N SER A 377 -8.59 10.87 9.60
CA SER A 377 -9.21 9.55 9.66
C SER A 377 -10.71 9.68 9.30
N PRO A 378 -11.25 8.82 8.43
CA PRO A 378 -10.52 7.85 7.60
C PRO A 378 -9.58 8.51 6.59
N LEU A 379 -8.49 7.82 6.21
CA LEU A 379 -7.48 8.31 5.24
C LEU A 379 -8.12 8.78 3.93
N ALA A 380 -9.11 8.04 3.44
CA ALA A 380 -9.78 8.30 2.16
C ALA A 380 -10.46 9.68 2.06
N ASP A 381 -10.80 10.32 3.20
CA ASP A 381 -11.34 11.69 3.21
C ASP A 381 -10.33 12.74 2.72
N SER A 382 -9.03 12.42 2.75
CA SER A 382 -7.95 13.28 2.26
C SER A 382 -7.33 12.80 0.95
N GLN A 383 -7.94 11.79 0.32
CA GLN A 383 -7.47 11.23 -0.95
C GLN A 383 -8.35 11.71 -2.11
N PHE A 384 -7.71 12.31 -3.12
CA PHE A 384 -8.40 12.82 -4.30
C PHE A 384 -7.70 12.36 -5.57
N ARG A 385 -8.50 11.98 -6.56
CA ARG A 385 -8.04 11.66 -7.91
C ARG A 385 -7.98 12.97 -8.71
N ALA A 386 -6.81 13.33 -9.19
CA ALA A 386 -6.66 14.43 -10.13
C ALA A 386 -7.03 13.92 -11.54
N VAL A 387 -8.30 14.07 -11.91
CA VAL A 387 -8.81 13.65 -13.21
C VAL A 387 -8.82 14.82 -14.20
N THR A 388 -9.01 14.54 -15.50
CA THR A 388 -9.21 15.60 -16.52
C THR A 388 -10.34 16.53 -16.08
N GLY A 389 -10.11 17.83 -16.17
CA GLY A 389 -11.09 18.84 -15.74
C GLY A 389 -12.43 18.68 -16.45
N LEU A 390 -13.50 18.77 -15.68
CA LEU A 390 -14.88 18.61 -16.18
C LEU A 390 -15.27 19.67 -17.20
N ALA A 391 -14.65 20.86 -17.15
CA ALA A 391 -14.93 21.97 -18.07
C ALA A 391 -14.01 22.00 -19.30
N GLY A 392 -12.90 21.23 -19.34
CA GLY A 392 -12.01 21.22 -20.50
C GLY A 392 -10.68 20.53 -20.31
N SER A 393 -10.08 20.10 -21.40
CA SER A 393 -8.76 19.46 -21.44
C SER A 393 -7.65 20.44 -20.98
N GLY A 394 -6.55 19.90 -20.45
CA GLY A 394 -5.43 20.70 -19.93
C GLY A 394 -5.68 21.29 -18.54
N THR A 395 -6.82 20.98 -17.93
CA THR A 395 -7.20 21.34 -16.56
C THR A 395 -7.45 20.08 -15.73
N VAL A 396 -7.71 20.22 -14.43
CA VAL A 396 -7.95 19.12 -13.52
C VAL A 396 -9.21 19.36 -12.68
N SER A 397 -9.87 18.26 -12.31
CA SER A 397 -10.87 18.22 -11.25
C SER A 397 -10.43 17.26 -10.18
N LEU A 398 -10.70 17.58 -8.91
CA LEU A 398 -10.31 16.76 -7.75
C LEU A 398 -11.52 15.93 -7.29
N GLU A 399 -11.55 14.65 -7.72
CA GLU A 399 -12.58 13.70 -7.37
C GLU A 399 -12.23 12.99 -6.06
N SER A 400 -13.20 12.84 -5.16
CA SER A 400 -13.01 12.12 -3.88
C SER A 400 -12.80 10.63 -4.10
N ALA A 401 -11.83 10.05 -3.38
CA ALA A 401 -11.54 8.60 -3.46
C ALA A 401 -12.67 7.73 -2.87
N ASN A 402 -13.31 8.20 -1.80
CA ASN A 402 -14.38 7.46 -1.09
C ASN A 402 -15.80 7.85 -1.49
N PHE A 403 -15.96 8.89 -2.31
CA PHE A 403 -17.23 9.30 -2.90
C PHE A 403 -17.05 9.50 -4.42
N PRO A 404 -16.91 8.43 -5.21
CA PRO A 404 -16.79 8.53 -6.67
C PRO A 404 -17.94 9.36 -7.28
N GLY A 405 -17.61 10.25 -8.21
CA GLY A 405 -18.55 11.20 -8.79
C GLY A 405 -18.79 12.46 -7.97
N TYR A 406 -18.15 12.60 -6.80
CA TYR A 406 -18.12 13.83 -5.99
C TYR A 406 -16.79 14.54 -6.18
N TYR A 407 -16.85 15.86 -6.32
CA TYR A 407 -15.68 16.69 -6.60
C TYR A 407 -15.57 17.84 -5.62
N LEU A 408 -14.34 18.27 -5.34
CA LEU A 408 -14.13 19.56 -4.71
C LEU A 408 -14.51 20.65 -5.71
N ARG A 409 -15.49 21.50 -5.35
CA ARG A 409 -15.95 22.62 -6.15
C ARG A 409 -16.15 23.88 -5.30
N SER A 410 -16.07 25.05 -5.91
CA SER A 410 -16.47 26.30 -5.27
C SER A 410 -17.99 26.49 -5.35
N ASN A 411 -18.60 26.96 -4.26
CA ASN A 411 -19.99 27.41 -4.27
C ASN A 411 -20.08 28.94 -4.58
N ALA A 412 -21.30 29.48 -4.58
CA ALA A 412 -21.52 30.91 -4.84
C ALA A 412 -20.84 31.87 -3.82
N SER A 413 -20.50 31.38 -2.64
CA SER A 413 -19.74 32.10 -1.60
C SER A 413 -18.24 31.84 -1.68
N PHE A 414 -17.78 31.21 -2.73
CA PHE A 414 -16.39 30.80 -2.93
C PHE A 414 -15.83 29.81 -1.86
N GLU A 415 -16.70 29.15 -1.07
CA GLU A 415 -16.28 28.03 -0.24
C GLU A 415 -16.06 26.79 -1.11
N ILE A 416 -15.04 26.00 -0.79
CA ILE A 416 -14.87 24.67 -1.37
C ILE A 416 -15.74 23.65 -0.63
N ARG A 417 -16.60 22.98 -1.40
CA ARG A 417 -17.47 21.88 -0.95
C ARG A 417 -17.17 20.61 -1.73
N LEU A 418 -17.46 19.46 -1.11
CA LEU A 418 -17.51 18.17 -1.82
C LEU A 418 -18.94 17.92 -2.26
N GLU A 419 -19.20 17.94 -3.55
CA GLU A 419 -20.55 17.78 -4.08
C GLU A 419 -20.57 16.82 -5.27
N LYS A 420 -21.71 16.13 -5.43
CA LYS A 420 -21.93 15.20 -6.54
C LYS A 420 -22.08 15.98 -7.85
N ASN A 421 -21.39 15.52 -8.89
CA ASN A 421 -21.53 16.11 -10.22
C ASN A 421 -22.99 15.98 -10.70
N ASP A 422 -23.63 17.11 -10.95
CA ASP A 422 -25.00 17.22 -11.43
C ASP A 422 -25.10 17.29 -12.96
N GLY A 423 -23.96 17.25 -13.66
CA GLY A 423 -23.87 17.32 -15.11
C GLY A 423 -24.03 18.70 -15.72
N THR A 424 -24.18 19.76 -14.89
CA THR A 424 -24.33 21.11 -15.41
C THR A 424 -23.00 21.76 -15.80
N ALA A 425 -23.02 22.69 -16.78
CA ALA A 425 -21.86 23.48 -17.16
C ALA A 425 -21.33 24.33 -16.00
N GLN A 426 -22.23 24.80 -15.11
CA GLN A 426 -21.86 25.56 -13.92
C GLN A 426 -21.07 24.68 -12.95
N PHE A 427 -21.55 23.46 -12.66
CA PHE A 427 -20.81 22.51 -11.82
C PHE A 427 -19.44 22.23 -12.41
N ALA A 428 -19.37 21.93 -13.72
CA ALA A 428 -18.12 21.64 -14.40
C ALA A 428 -17.13 22.79 -14.27
N SER A 429 -17.58 24.04 -14.44
CA SER A 429 -16.75 25.25 -14.28
C SER A 429 -16.23 25.40 -12.85
N ASP A 430 -17.12 25.23 -11.84
CA ASP A 430 -16.78 25.44 -10.42
C ASP A 430 -15.87 24.34 -9.86
N ALA A 431 -15.91 23.12 -10.42
CA ALA A 431 -15.12 21.96 -10.01
C ALA A 431 -13.82 21.76 -10.83
N THR A 432 -13.52 22.70 -11.74
CA THR A 432 -12.33 22.62 -12.61
C THR A 432 -11.29 23.66 -12.20
N PHE A 433 -10.03 23.22 -12.22
CA PHE A 433 -8.88 24.04 -11.84
C PHE A 433 -7.75 23.92 -12.86
N SER A 434 -7.03 25.01 -13.08
CA SER A 434 -5.73 25.00 -13.76
C SER A 434 -4.65 24.67 -12.73
N LYS A 435 -3.91 23.60 -12.93
CA LYS A 435 -2.75 23.25 -12.10
C LYS A 435 -1.60 24.22 -12.44
N ARG A 436 -1.10 24.94 -11.44
CA ARG A 436 0.02 25.88 -11.54
C ARG A 436 1.16 25.42 -10.62
N ALA A 437 2.39 25.90 -10.91
CA ALA A 437 3.45 25.82 -9.91
C ALA A 437 3.01 26.51 -8.61
N GLY A 438 3.43 25.99 -7.48
CA GLY A 438 3.04 26.55 -6.19
C GLY A 438 3.44 28.03 -6.06
N LEU A 439 2.53 28.86 -5.58
CA LEU A 439 2.70 30.33 -5.51
C LEU A 439 3.78 30.77 -4.51
N SER A 440 4.10 29.94 -3.50
CA SER A 440 5.19 30.18 -2.55
C SER A 440 6.40 29.30 -2.76
N ASP A 441 6.24 28.13 -3.37
CA ASP A 441 7.31 27.21 -3.69
C ASP A 441 6.95 26.45 -4.98
N SER A 442 7.77 26.62 -6.01
CA SER A 442 7.55 26.02 -7.33
C SER A 442 7.59 24.48 -7.34
N ALA A 443 8.17 23.84 -6.32
CA ALA A 443 8.11 22.38 -6.13
C ALA A 443 6.70 21.91 -5.71
N GLY A 444 5.89 22.80 -5.17
CA GLY A 444 4.48 22.55 -4.85
C GLY A 444 3.54 22.80 -6.03
N VAL A 445 2.25 22.69 -5.75
CA VAL A 445 1.16 22.95 -6.68
C VAL A 445 0.18 23.96 -6.10
N SER A 446 -0.35 24.84 -6.97
CA SER A 446 -1.49 25.70 -6.67
C SER A 446 -2.59 25.46 -7.70
N TYR A 447 -3.85 25.50 -7.28
CA TYR A 447 -5.02 25.22 -8.10
C TYR A 447 -5.78 26.53 -8.38
N GLU A 448 -5.61 27.09 -9.60
CA GLU A 448 -6.32 28.28 -10.05
C GLU A 448 -7.73 27.89 -10.52
N SER A 449 -8.76 28.59 -10.06
CA SER A 449 -10.13 28.32 -10.46
C SER A 449 -10.35 28.60 -11.96
N TYR A 450 -10.91 27.64 -12.66
CA TYR A 450 -11.30 27.79 -14.08
C TYR A 450 -12.43 28.83 -14.25
N GLY A 451 -13.46 28.74 -13.41
CA GLY A 451 -14.62 29.64 -13.45
C GLY A 451 -14.34 31.03 -12.91
N SER A 452 -13.22 31.26 -12.21
CA SER A 452 -12.83 32.54 -11.63
C SER A 452 -11.33 32.76 -11.72
N PRO A 453 -10.77 33.04 -12.92
CA PRO A 453 -9.34 33.23 -13.12
C PRO A 453 -8.72 34.25 -12.18
N GLY A 454 -7.49 34.01 -11.74
CA GLY A 454 -6.79 34.85 -10.74
C GLY A 454 -7.16 34.54 -9.29
N ARG A 455 -8.11 33.62 -9.08
CA ARG A 455 -8.43 33.07 -7.75
C ARG A 455 -7.93 31.63 -7.63
N TYR A 456 -7.47 31.28 -6.43
CA TYR A 456 -6.84 29.98 -6.17
C TYR A 456 -7.53 29.29 -4.99
N VAL A 457 -7.53 27.96 -5.01
CA VAL A 457 -7.87 27.18 -3.82
C VAL A 457 -6.84 27.49 -2.75
N ARG A 458 -7.29 28.02 -1.61
CA ARG A 458 -6.47 28.29 -0.44
C ARG A 458 -7.21 27.96 0.85
N HIS A 459 -6.49 27.70 1.92
CA HIS A 459 -7.12 27.63 3.23
C HIS A 459 -7.13 28.99 3.93
N PHE A 460 -8.18 29.24 4.68
CA PHE A 460 -8.30 30.37 5.61
C PHE A 460 -9.03 29.87 6.86
N ASN A 461 -8.43 30.02 8.04
CA ASN A 461 -8.93 29.40 9.27
C ASN A 461 -9.20 27.90 9.10
N TYR A 462 -8.30 27.18 8.43
CA TYR A 462 -8.36 25.75 8.10
C TYR A 462 -9.48 25.34 7.14
N LEU A 463 -10.34 26.21 6.69
CA LEU A 463 -11.37 25.93 5.69
C LEU A 463 -10.88 26.31 4.30
N LEU A 464 -11.32 25.58 3.27
CA LEU A 464 -10.92 25.87 1.89
C LEU A 464 -11.87 26.83 1.19
N TYR A 465 -11.28 27.79 0.48
CA TYR A 465 -11.96 28.80 -0.33
C TYR A 465 -11.26 28.98 -1.67
N VAL A 466 -11.96 29.62 -2.61
CA VAL A 466 -11.39 30.12 -3.88
C VAL A 466 -11.24 31.62 -3.76
N GLN A 467 -10.00 32.13 -3.54
CA GLN A 467 -9.73 33.52 -3.26
C GLN A 467 -8.51 34.02 -4.05
N THR A 468 -8.41 35.36 -4.25
CA THR A 468 -7.24 35.99 -4.84
C THR A 468 -6.12 36.13 -3.80
N PRO A 469 -4.95 35.53 -4.00
CA PRO A 469 -3.82 35.63 -3.08
C PRO A 469 -3.12 37.00 -3.22
N THR A 470 -3.28 37.86 -2.24
CA THR A 470 -2.70 39.23 -2.26
C THR A 470 -1.45 39.36 -1.41
N THR A 471 -1.31 38.57 -0.35
CA THR A 471 -0.18 38.59 0.59
C THR A 471 0.73 37.39 0.41
N ALA A 472 1.91 37.38 1.05
CA ALA A 472 2.78 36.21 1.11
C ALA A 472 2.09 35.04 1.84
N THR A 473 1.33 35.33 2.90
CA THR A 473 0.55 34.30 3.63
C THR A 473 -0.52 33.70 2.73
N ASP A 474 -1.26 34.50 1.95
CA ASP A 474 -2.27 33.97 1.02
C ASP A 474 -1.65 33.04 -0.03
N ARG A 475 -0.46 33.35 -0.51
CA ARG A 475 0.28 32.46 -1.45
C ARG A 475 0.73 31.18 -0.78
N ALA A 476 1.18 31.27 0.48
CA ALA A 476 1.53 30.09 1.27
C ALA A 476 0.31 29.17 1.50
N ASP A 477 -0.82 29.77 1.88
CA ASP A 477 -2.10 29.07 2.09
C ASP A 477 -2.64 28.41 0.80
N ALA A 478 -2.23 28.90 -0.37
CA ALA A 478 -2.63 28.39 -1.69
C ALA A 478 -1.60 27.43 -2.32
N THR A 479 -0.53 27.09 -1.59
CA THR A 479 0.51 26.16 -2.06
C THR A 479 0.39 24.84 -1.33
N PHE A 480 0.40 23.73 -2.08
CA PHE A 480 0.26 22.38 -1.55
C PHE A 480 1.32 21.46 -2.15
N TYR A 481 1.66 20.39 -1.43
CA TYR A 481 2.50 19.31 -1.95
C TYR A 481 1.67 18.05 -2.17
N ALA A 482 1.71 17.52 -3.38
CA ALA A 482 1.12 16.22 -3.69
C ALA A 482 1.98 15.06 -3.12
N GLN A 483 1.29 14.09 -2.51
CA GLN A 483 1.90 12.91 -1.89
C GLN A 483 1.25 11.61 -2.35
#